data_0990a7b4250d2986b44d120c1f4aa150
#
_entry.id   0990a7b4250d2986b44d120c1f4aa150
#
_cell.length_a   1.000
_cell.length_b   1.000
_cell.length_c   1.000
_cell.angle_alpha   90.00
_cell.angle_beta   90.00
_cell.angle_gamma   90.00
#
_symmetry.space_group_name_H-M   'P 1'
#
loop_
_entity.id
_entity.type
_entity.pdbx_description
1 polymer ?
#
loop_
_entity_poly.entity_id
_entity_poly.type
_entity_poly.pdbx_seq_one_letter_code
_entity_poly.pdbx_strand_id
1 'polypeptide(L)'
;MEAFFKTHKYLVEHLYSPVRRGLMDEINWEDRLIGIKGSRGVGKTTFLLDYAREYFGADNKECLYINLNHFYFTERTLVDFAAEFRAKGGKVLLIDQVFKYSDWSRELRYCYDNFEDLKIVFSGSSVMRLKEENPDLSGKVVSYNLRGFSFREFLNLMSGNQFSAYTFDEVVENHQEIAKRICSVVRPMAYFQDYLHHGFYPFFLEKRNFSENLLKTMNMMLEVDVLYIKQIEQSYLPKLRKLLYLLATSAPCTPNVSQLSKDIETSRATVMNYIKYLTDARLMNMLYPVGESFPKKPSKVYMYNSNLMYPIRPMEVNAGAVRESFFYNQLLKDNKLNEGNKNAHFLVNTMYNFRIEENMKVKNNPDMYYAVDKTEIGEGNMIPLWLFGFLY
;
A
#
# COMPACT_ATOMS: atom_id res chain seq x y z
N MET A 1 -10.75 10.71 29.36
CA MET A 1 -9.38 11.08 28.96
C MET A 1 -8.32 10.17 29.58
N GLU A 2 -8.28 9.98 30.91
CA GLU A 2 -7.21 9.19 31.59
C GLU A 2 -7.09 7.75 31.08
N ALA A 3 -8.20 7.07 30.84
CA ALA A 3 -8.19 5.71 30.27
C ALA A 3 -7.51 5.67 28.88
N PHE A 4 -7.69 6.69 28.06
CA PHE A 4 -7.04 6.77 26.74
C PHE A 4 -5.53 6.96 26.87
N PHE A 5 -5.06 7.78 27.84
CA PHE A 5 -3.63 7.90 28.12
C PHE A 5 -3.01 6.60 28.63
N LYS A 6 -3.71 5.83 29.47
CA LYS A 6 -3.25 4.50 29.92
C LYS A 6 -3.13 3.53 28.74
N THR A 7 -4.12 3.52 27.84
CA THR A 7 -4.09 2.70 26.63
C THR A 7 -2.97 3.13 25.69
N HIS A 8 -2.81 4.44 25.44
CA HIS A 8 -1.73 4.99 24.63
C HIS A 8 -0.36 4.54 25.17
N LYS A 9 -0.09 4.79 26.47
CA LYS A 9 1.15 4.39 27.13
C LYS A 9 1.42 2.89 26.93
N TYR A 10 0.45 2.05 27.24
CA TYR A 10 0.57 0.60 27.09
C TYR A 10 0.94 0.20 25.65
N LEU A 11 0.24 0.76 24.65
CA LEU A 11 0.49 0.45 23.23
C LEU A 11 1.88 0.90 22.77
N VAL A 12 2.34 2.08 23.20
CA VAL A 12 3.67 2.59 22.83
C VAL A 12 4.79 1.79 23.50
N GLU A 13 4.65 1.43 24.79
CA GLU A 13 5.65 0.64 25.52
C GLU A 13 5.79 -0.79 25.00
N HIS A 14 4.69 -1.40 24.55
CA HIS A 14 4.67 -2.78 24.06
C HIS A 14 4.72 -2.88 22.51
N LEU A 15 5.02 -1.78 21.85
CA LEU A 15 5.08 -1.75 20.39
C LEU A 15 6.27 -2.54 19.85
N TYR A 16 5.99 -3.62 19.11
CA TYR A 16 7.00 -4.32 18.33
C TYR A 16 7.02 -3.80 16.89
N SER A 17 7.97 -2.93 16.60
CA SER A 17 8.21 -2.38 15.27
C SER A 17 9.71 -2.38 14.97
N PRO A 18 10.23 -3.48 14.39
CA PRO A 18 11.66 -3.62 14.12
C PRO A 18 12.12 -2.86 12.88
N VAL A 19 11.18 -2.31 12.08
CA VAL A 19 11.47 -1.57 10.84
C VAL A 19 10.97 -0.15 10.96
N ARG A 20 11.89 0.81 10.97
CA ARG A 20 11.53 2.22 10.78
C ARG A 20 11.17 2.45 9.32
N ARG A 21 9.95 2.90 9.07
CA ARG A 21 9.40 3.07 7.72
C ARG A 21 9.95 4.34 7.07
N GLY A 22 10.40 4.24 5.81
CA GLY A 22 10.93 5.38 5.06
C GLY A 22 9.96 6.56 4.97
N LEU A 23 8.67 6.31 4.93
CA LEU A 23 7.63 7.36 4.96
C LEU A 23 7.76 8.31 6.18
N MET A 24 8.36 7.87 7.30
CA MET A 24 8.57 8.71 8.47
C MET A 24 9.43 9.95 8.17
N ASP A 25 10.38 9.81 7.24
CA ASP A 25 11.28 10.88 6.79
C ASP A 25 10.70 11.71 5.63
N GLU A 26 9.71 11.17 4.91
CA GLU A 26 9.09 11.84 3.76
C GLU A 26 7.97 12.81 4.16
N ILE A 27 7.36 12.60 5.35
CA ILE A 27 6.25 13.42 5.84
C ILE A 27 6.77 14.78 6.30
N ASN A 28 6.14 15.84 5.80
CA ASN A 28 6.29 17.16 6.41
C ASN A 28 5.47 17.22 7.72
N TRP A 29 6.11 16.99 8.85
CA TRP A 29 5.47 16.98 10.16
C TRP A 29 5.05 18.36 10.67
N GLU A 30 5.35 19.44 9.94
CA GLU A 30 4.84 20.79 10.26
C GLU A 30 3.38 20.98 9.83
N ASP A 31 2.88 20.13 8.93
CA ASP A 31 1.48 20.18 8.53
C ASP A 31 0.55 19.84 9.70
N ARG A 32 -0.55 20.60 9.84
CA ARG A 32 -1.47 20.48 10.99
C ARG A 32 -2.51 19.37 10.83
N LEU A 33 -2.84 18.99 9.61
CA LEU A 33 -3.80 17.91 9.33
C LEU A 33 -3.20 16.93 8.32
N ILE A 34 -2.74 15.79 8.81
CA ILE A 34 -2.05 14.77 8.03
C ILE A 34 -2.89 13.50 7.95
N GLY A 35 -3.17 13.03 6.73
CA GLY A 35 -3.89 11.79 6.48
C GLY A 35 -2.96 10.66 6.00
N ILE A 36 -2.82 9.59 6.78
CA ILE A 36 -2.04 8.40 6.42
C ILE A 36 -2.97 7.33 5.86
N LYS A 37 -2.99 7.19 4.53
CA LYS A 37 -3.77 6.16 3.84
C LYS A 37 -2.94 4.91 3.57
N GLY A 38 -3.60 3.80 3.41
CA GLY A 38 -2.94 2.56 2.99
C GLY A 38 -3.87 1.37 3.06
N SER A 39 -3.52 0.29 2.36
CA SER A 39 -4.30 -0.95 2.41
C SER A 39 -4.32 -1.54 3.82
N ARG A 40 -5.24 -2.44 4.05
CA ARG A 40 -5.30 -3.18 5.31
C ARG A 40 -4.04 -4.04 5.47
N GLY A 41 -3.51 -4.13 6.69
CA GLY A 41 -2.35 -4.98 7.00
C GLY A 41 -0.97 -4.37 6.72
N VAL A 42 -0.86 -3.13 6.19
CA VAL A 42 0.45 -2.49 5.91
C VAL A 42 1.09 -1.81 7.12
N GLY A 43 0.43 -1.82 8.30
CA GLY A 43 0.99 -1.30 9.54
C GLY A 43 0.68 0.16 9.85
N LYS A 44 -0.48 0.71 9.43
CA LYS A 44 -0.85 2.11 9.72
C LYS A 44 -0.91 2.43 11.22
N THR A 45 -1.53 1.56 12.01
CA THR A 45 -1.60 1.69 13.47
C THR A 45 -0.20 1.72 14.08
N THR A 46 0.66 0.77 13.67
CA THR A 46 2.07 0.70 14.09
C THR A 46 2.81 1.97 13.73
N PHE A 47 2.60 2.50 12.53
CA PHE A 47 3.22 3.73 12.06
C PHE A 47 2.85 4.97 12.93
N LEU A 48 1.58 5.10 13.31
CA LEU A 48 1.15 6.17 14.22
C LEU A 48 1.77 6.02 15.62
N LEU A 49 1.85 4.80 16.12
CA LEU A 49 2.47 4.52 17.43
C LEU A 49 3.99 4.69 17.39
N ASP A 50 4.66 4.36 16.26
CA ASP A 50 6.08 4.63 16.05
C ASP A 50 6.38 6.14 16.08
N TYR A 51 5.54 6.94 15.43
CA TYR A 51 5.64 8.40 15.52
C TYR A 51 5.53 8.88 16.97
N ALA A 52 4.54 8.39 17.74
CA ALA A 52 4.41 8.75 19.14
C ALA A 52 5.65 8.34 19.93
N ARG A 53 6.17 7.13 19.74
CA ARG A 53 7.34 6.61 20.42
C ARG A 53 8.60 7.42 20.13
N GLU A 54 8.83 7.74 18.86
CA GLU A 54 10.04 8.40 18.38
C GLU A 54 10.11 9.88 18.82
N TYR A 55 8.98 10.61 18.73
CA TYR A 55 8.96 12.05 18.92
C TYR A 55 8.51 12.49 20.34
N PHE A 56 7.77 11.63 21.06
CA PHE A 56 7.19 12.00 22.35
C PHE A 56 7.55 11.01 23.47
N GLY A 57 7.72 9.74 23.16
CA GLY A 57 7.79 8.69 24.18
C GLY A 57 6.41 8.35 24.78
N ALA A 58 6.38 7.31 25.62
CA ALA A 58 5.13 6.74 26.12
C ALA A 58 4.41 7.58 27.22
N ASP A 59 5.14 8.40 27.96
CA ASP A 59 4.64 9.15 29.11
C ASP A 59 4.25 10.60 28.79
N ASN A 60 4.56 11.10 27.61
CA ASN A 60 4.30 12.48 27.24
C ASN A 60 2.80 12.70 26.93
N LYS A 61 2.17 13.58 27.70
CA LYS A 61 0.74 13.90 27.56
C LYS A 61 0.41 14.90 26.44
N GLU A 62 1.41 15.43 25.76
CA GLU A 62 1.21 16.30 24.59
C GLU A 62 0.79 15.51 23.34
N CYS A 63 1.06 14.20 23.31
CA CYS A 63 0.64 13.31 22.22
C CYS A 63 -0.31 12.23 22.74
N LEU A 64 -1.40 11.98 22.00
CA LEU A 64 -2.38 10.96 22.36
C LEU A 64 -2.85 10.18 21.14
N TYR A 65 -2.74 8.86 21.20
CA TYR A 65 -3.34 7.94 20.22
C TYR A 65 -4.75 7.54 20.66
N ILE A 66 -5.70 7.62 19.74
CA ILE A 66 -7.07 7.13 19.90
C ILE A 66 -7.52 6.32 18.67
N ASN A 67 -8.48 5.41 18.88
CA ASN A 67 -9.11 4.65 17.82
C ASN A 67 -10.61 5.00 17.76
N LEU A 68 -11.11 5.51 16.65
CA LEU A 68 -12.51 5.90 16.50
C LEU A 68 -13.50 4.73 16.42
N ASN A 69 -13.01 3.48 16.37
CA ASN A 69 -13.86 2.31 16.53
C ASN A 69 -14.23 2.02 18.01
N HIS A 70 -13.78 2.84 18.95
CA HIS A 70 -14.08 2.69 20.36
C HIS A 70 -15.50 3.18 20.68
N PHE A 71 -16.26 2.41 21.45
CA PHE A 71 -17.68 2.73 21.81
C PHE A 71 -17.86 4.10 22.51
N TYR A 72 -16.81 4.66 23.10
CA TYR A 72 -16.84 6.01 23.68
C TYR A 72 -17.31 7.07 22.67
N PHE A 73 -16.99 6.92 21.39
CA PHE A 73 -17.36 7.84 20.31
C PHE A 73 -18.79 7.61 19.76
N THR A 74 -19.58 6.73 20.36
CA THR A 74 -21.04 6.62 20.09
C THR A 74 -21.82 7.69 20.84
N GLU A 75 -21.30 8.16 21.98
CA GLU A 75 -21.95 9.14 22.88
C GLU A 75 -21.28 10.51 22.85
N ARG A 76 -20.02 10.57 22.41
CA ARG A 76 -19.22 11.78 22.45
C ARG A 76 -18.57 12.10 21.12
N THR A 77 -18.64 13.37 20.73
CA THR A 77 -18.06 13.82 19.45
C THR A 77 -16.52 13.86 19.51
N LEU A 78 -15.90 13.74 18.34
CA LEU A 78 -14.46 13.91 18.20
C LEU A 78 -14.05 15.36 18.54
N VAL A 79 -14.90 16.36 18.21
CA VAL A 79 -14.68 17.78 18.54
C VAL A 79 -14.58 17.98 20.04
N ASP A 80 -15.54 17.44 20.82
CA ASP A 80 -15.53 17.58 22.30
C ASP A 80 -14.31 16.89 22.90
N PHE A 81 -13.94 15.72 22.37
CA PHE A 81 -12.76 15.01 22.80
C PHE A 81 -11.47 15.80 22.53
N ALA A 82 -11.33 16.35 21.33
CA ALA A 82 -10.18 17.16 20.93
C ALA A 82 -10.08 18.45 21.75
N ALA A 83 -11.21 19.11 22.04
CA ALA A 83 -11.26 20.29 22.89
C ALA A 83 -10.81 19.97 24.33
N GLU A 84 -11.28 18.86 24.92
CA GLU A 84 -10.83 18.42 26.25
C GLU A 84 -9.33 18.06 26.27
N PHE A 85 -8.86 17.37 25.24
CA PHE A 85 -7.43 17.01 25.12
C PHE A 85 -6.55 18.25 25.06
N ARG A 86 -6.91 19.20 24.22
CA ARG A 86 -6.23 20.50 24.09
C ARG A 86 -6.23 21.31 25.40
N ALA A 87 -7.38 21.37 26.10
CA ALA A 87 -7.50 22.04 27.39
C ALA A 87 -6.58 21.46 28.48
N LYS A 88 -6.16 20.21 28.34
CA LYS A 88 -5.20 19.51 29.22
C LYS A 88 -3.74 19.61 28.74
N GLY A 89 -3.45 20.46 27.75
CA GLY A 89 -2.11 20.68 27.21
C GLY A 89 -1.72 19.75 26.07
N GLY A 90 -2.68 19.01 25.50
CA GLY A 90 -2.46 18.15 24.32
C GLY A 90 -2.16 18.97 23.06
N LYS A 91 -1.18 18.53 22.29
CA LYS A 91 -0.71 19.19 21.05
C LYS A 91 -0.87 18.33 19.79
N VAL A 92 -0.75 17.02 19.93
CA VAL A 92 -0.80 16.07 18.79
C VAL A 92 -1.79 14.97 19.07
N LEU A 93 -2.83 14.86 18.24
CA LEU A 93 -3.84 13.81 18.31
C LEU A 93 -3.65 12.84 17.15
N LEU A 94 -3.34 11.59 17.48
CA LEU A 94 -3.19 10.49 16.53
C LEU A 94 -4.49 9.69 16.48
N ILE A 95 -5.19 9.72 15.36
CA ILE A 95 -6.52 9.15 15.20
C ILE A 95 -6.48 7.95 14.26
N ASP A 96 -6.78 6.78 14.77
CA ASP A 96 -6.80 5.57 13.96
C ASP A 96 -8.24 5.20 13.52
N GLN A 97 -8.36 4.63 12.31
CA GLN A 97 -9.59 4.12 11.70
C GLN A 97 -10.71 5.16 11.59
N VAL A 98 -10.42 6.37 11.09
CA VAL A 98 -11.40 7.48 11.01
C VAL A 98 -12.71 7.09 10.29
N PHE A 99 -12.67 6.19 9.30
CA PHE A 99 -13.85 5.73 8.55
C PHE A 99 -14.90 4.97 9.39
N LYS A 100 -14.58 4.64 10.65
CA LYS A 100 -15.51 4.03 11.60
C LYS A 100 -16.44 5.03 12.27
N TYR A 101 -16.17 6.32 12.12
CA TYR A 101 -16.95 7.41 12.68
C TYR A 101 -17.61 8.22 11.54
N SER A 102 -18.93 8.32 11.53
CA SER A 102 -19.71 8.86 10.39
C SER A 102 -19.34 10.31 10.05
N ASP A 103 -19.20 11.16 11.05
CA ASP A 103 -18.96 12.60 10.90
C ASP A 103 -17.49 13.00 10.86
N TRP A 104 -16.59 12.03 10.69
CA TRP A 104 -15.14 12.22 10.83
C TRP A 104 -14.58 13.38 9.99
N SER A 105 -14.98 13.56 8.74
CA SER A 105 -14.44 14.59 7.86
C SER A 105 -14.86 15.99 8.27
N ARG A 106 -16.14 16.15 8.62
CA ARG A 106 -16.71 17.41 9.11
C ARG A 106 -16.08 17.83 10.43
N GLU A 107 -15.91 16.89 11.37
CA GLU A 107 -15.35 17.19 12.69
C GLU A 107 -13.83 17.41 12.63
N LEU A 108 -13.09 16.70 11.77
CA LEU A 108 -11.68 17.02 11.52
C LEU A 108 -11.52 18.41 10.91
N ARG A 109 -12.41 18.81 10.00
CA ARG A 109 -12.42 20.16 9.45
C ARG A 109 -12.68 21.20 10.54
N TYR A 110 -13.67 20.97 11.41
CA TYR A 110 -13.96 21.86 12.53
C TYR A 110 -12.76 22.02 13.45
N CYS A 111 -12.11 20.92 13.82
CA CYS A 111 -10.89 20.96 14.65
C CYS A 111 -9.76 21.75 13.96
N TYR A 112 -9.57 21.53 12.66
CA TYR A 112 -8.56 22.27 11.90
C TYR A 112 -8.80 23.78 11.87
N ASP A 113 -10.05 24.21 11.71
CA ASP A 113 -10.39 25.63 11.58
C ASP A 113 -10.42 26.34 12.94
N ASN A 114 -10.72 25.64 14.06
CA ASN A 114 -10.95 26.25 15.38
C ASN A 114 -9.84 25.95 16.41
N PHE A 115 -8.98 24.94 16.18
CA PHE A 115 -7.91 24.55 17.13
C PHE A 115 -6.55 24.71 16.47
N GLU A 116 -6.08 25.96 16.34
CA GLU A 116 -4.85 26.29 15.59
C GLU A 116 -3.58 25.66 16.18
N ASP A 117 -3.55 25.42 17.48
CA ASP A 117 -2.45 24.82 18.25
C ASP A 117 -2.50 23.28 18.29
N LEU A 118 -3.52 22.65 17.68
CA LEU A 118 -3.66 21.21 17.62
C LEU A 118 -3.23 20.66 16.26
N LYS A 119 -2.28 19.73 16.26
CA LYS A 119 -1.93 18.89 15.12
C LYS A 119 -2.72 17.59 15.17
N ILE A 120 -3.28 17.18 14.04
CA ILE A 120 -4.01 15.91 13.90
C ILE A 120 -3.36 15.06 12.82
N VAL A 121 -3.00 13.84 13.18
CA VAL A 121 -2.53 12.82 12.24
C VAL A 121 -3.52 11.66 12.29
N PHE A 122 -4.14 11.32 11.17
CA PHE A 122 -5.15 10.28 11.17
C PHE A 122 -4.87 9.17 10.14
N SER A 123 -5.32 7.96 10.44
CA SER A 123 -5.24 6.84 9.51
C SER A 123 -6.56 6.58 8.81
N GLY A 124 -6.46 6.23 7.51
CA GLY A 124 -7.60 5.87 6.68
C GLY A 124 -7.32 4.67 5.76
N SER A 125 -8.41 4.10 5.22
CA SER A 125 -8.31 3.07 4.20
C SER A 125 -7.80 3.63 2.86
N SER A 126 -7.20 2.77 2.03
CA SER A 126 -6.76 3.14 0.68
C SER A 126 -7.90 3.55 -0.25
N VAL A 127 -9.12 3.07 -0.01
CA VAL A 127 -10.31 3.41 -0.82
C VAL A 127 -10.83 4.82 -0.57
N MET A 128 -10.40 5.47 0.52
CA MET A 128 -10.84 6.82 0.87
C MET A 128 -10.16 7.84 -0.05
N ARG A 129 -10.94 8.64 -0.72
CA ARG A 129 -10.46 9.78 -1.52
C ARG A 129 -10.62 11.05 -0.68
N LEU A 130 -9.56 11.37 0.07
CA LEU A 130 -9.62 12.42 1.11
C LEU A 130 -9.84 13.82 0.54
N LYS A 131 -9.46 14.07 -0.71
CA LYS A 131 -9.60 15.38 -1.37
C LYS A 131 -10.79 15.43 -2.32
N GLU A 132 -10.99 14.38 -3.11
CA GLU A 132 -11.97 14.33 -4.20
C GLU A 132 -13.39 14.02 -3.70
N GLU A 133 -13.52 13.13 -2.71
CA GLU A 133 -14.80 12.66 -2.18
C GLU A 133 -15.17 13.33 -0.83
N ASN A 134 -14.28 14.19 -0.27
CA ASN A 134 -14.50 14.87 1.02
C ASN A 134 -14.25 16.37 0.87
N PRO A 135 -15.25 17.14 0.45
CA PRO A 135 -15.13 18.60 0.28
C PRO A 135 -14.67 19.32 1.53
N ASP A 136 -15.06 18.83 2.72
CA ASP A 136 -14.66 19.40 4.01
C ASP A 136 -13.13 19.44 4.19
N LEU A 137 -12.41 18.46 3.68
CA LEU A 137 -10.96 18.34 3.82
C LEU A 137 -10.17 18.91 2.65
N SER A 138 -10.86 19.33 1.59
CA SER A 138 -10.20 19.87 0.40
C SER A 138 -9.37 21.11 0.74
N GLY A 139 -8.10 21.11 0.31
CA GLY A 139 -7.15 22.19 0.56
C GLY A 139 -6.63 22.29 2.00
N LYS A 140 -7.01 21.36 2.90
CA LYS A 140 -6.62 21.36 4.31
C LYS A 140 -5.78 20.14 4.70
N VAL A 141 -6.14 18.97 4.19
CA VAL A 141 -5.44 17.73 4.48
C VAL A 141 -4.25 17.52 3.53
N VAL A 142 -3.10 17.18 4.09
CA VAL A 142 -1.98 16.60 3.36
C VAL A 142 -2.04 15.08 3.51
N SER A 143 -2.03 14.37 2.39
CA SER A 143 -2.30 12.94 2.37
C SER A 143 -1.08 12.15 1.88
N TYR A 144 -0.65 11.19 2.68
CA TYR A 144 0.43 10.27 2.38
C TYR A 144 -0.08 8.83 2.27
N ASN A 145 0.62 8.00 1.47
CA ASN A 145 0.28 6.60 1.29
C ASN A 145 1.32 5.70 1.94
N LEU A 146 0.96 5.05 3.05
CA LEU A 146 1.76 3.99 3.64
C LEU A 146 1.55 2.71 2.82
N ARG A 147 2.64 2.18 2.25
CA ARG A 147 2.66 0.94 1.47
C ARG A 147 3.04 -0.25 2.38
N GLY A 148 2.96 -1.46 1.87
CA GLY A 148 3.63 -2.61 2.50
C GLY A 148 5.15 -2.44 2.50
N PHE A 149 5.87 -3.39 3.06
CA PHE A 149 7.33 -3.34 2.99
C PHE A 149 7.81 -3.39 1.54
N SER A 150 8.80 -2.56 1.20
CA SER A 150 9.60 -2.75 0.00
C SER A 150 10.53 -3.97 0.19
N PHE A 151 11.10 -4.47 -0.90
CA PHE A 151 12.11 -5.51 -0.76
C PHE A 151 13.33 -5.01 0.02
N ARG A 152 13.69 -3.74 -0.12
CA ARG A 152 14.74 -3.10 0.67
C ARG A 152 14.45 -3.15 2.18
N GLU A 153 13.25 -2.74 2.62
CA GLU A 153 12.85 -2.76 4.02
C GLU A 153 12.85 -4.20 4.58
N PHE A 154 12.35 -5.15 3.78
CA PHE A 154 12.36 -6.56 4.12
C PHE A 154 13.80 -7.10 4.22
N LEU A 155 14.66 -6.81 3.24
CA LEU A 155 16.06 -7.24 3.22
C LEU A 155 16.84 -6.66 4.40
N ASN A 156 16.66 -5.36 4.69
CA ASN A 156 17.27 -4.70 5.84
C ASN A 156 16.90 -5.42 7.16
N LEU A 157 15.62 -5.72 7.32
CA LEU A 157 15.14 -6.45 8.50
C LEU A 157 15.74 -7.85 8.60
N MET A 158 15.68 -8.63 7.51
CA MET A 158 16.08 -10.05 7.54
C MET A 158 17.58 -10.25 7.61
N SER A 159 18.36 -9.31 7.07
CA SER A 159 19.84 -9.39 7.04
C SER A 159 20.52 -8.54 8.12
N GLY A 160 19.78 -7.70 8.85
CA GLY A 160 20.34 -6.77 9.84
C GLY A 160 21.10 -5.58 9.23
N ASN A 161 20.94 -5.33 7.94
CA ASN A 161 21.58 -4.21 7.23
C ASN A 161 20.68 -2.95 7.22
N GLN A 162 21.23 -1.83 6.72
CA GLN A 162 20.53 -0.55 6.58
C GLN A 162 20.82 0.07 5.21
N PHE A 163 20.35 -0.57 4.15
CA PHE A 163 20.45 -0.04 2.81
C PHE A 163 19.48 1.12 2.60
N SER A 164 19.94 2.18 1.94
CA SER A 164 19.11 3.32 1.52
C SER A 164 18.26 2.98 0.30
N ALA A 165 17.19 3.76 0.09
CA ALA A 165 16.42 3.73 -1.15
C ALA A 165 17.20 4.44 -2.28
N TYR A 166 16.82 4.13 -3.52
CA TYR A 166 17.33 4.76 -4.74
C TYR A 166 16.16 5.30 -5.56
N THR A 167 16.42 6.34 -6.33
CA THR A 167 15.46 6.79 -7.34
C THR A 167 15.41 5.82 -8.53
N PHE A 168 14.35 5.89 -9.32
CA PHE A 168 14.24 5.07 -10.53
C PHE A 168 15.38 5.34 -11.51
N ASP A 169 15.76 6.61 -11.70
CA ASP A 169 16.84 7.00 -12.61
C ASP A 169 18.20 6.47 -12.12
N GLU A 170 18.49 6.55 -10.82
CA GLU A 170 19.70 5.92 -10.25
C GLU A 170 19.76 4.42 -10.52
N VAL A 171 18.62 3.72 -10.36
CA VAL A 171 18.56 2.28 -10.66
C VAL A 171 18.80 2.01 -12.13
N VAL A 172 18.21 2.77 -13.05
CA VAL A 172 18.38 2.56 -14.49
C VAL A 172 19.81 2.86 -14.93
N GLU A 173 20.41 3.94 -14.44
CA GLU A 173 21.73 4.40 -14.87
C GLU A 173 22.88 3.65 -14.20
N ASN A 174 22.74 3.29 -12.90
CA ASN A 174 23.85 2.81 -12.07
C ASN A 174 23.61 1.42 -11.47
N HIS A 175 22.66 0.63 -12.00
CA HIS A 175 22.27 -0.67 -11.41
C HIS A 175 23.43 -1.61 -11.15
N GLN A 176 24.47 -1.62 -12.01
CA GLN A 176 25.61 -2.52 -11.85
C GLN A 176 26.42 -2.20 -10.59
N GLU A 177 26.72 -0.91 -10.37
CA GLU A 177 27.48 -0.48 -9.20
C GLU A 177 26.68 -0.64 -7.91
N ILE A 178 25.39 -0.27 -7.96
CA ILE A 178 24.48 -0.44 -6.84
C ILE A 178 24.38 -1.92 -6.47
N ALA A 179 24.15 -2.80 -7.46
CA ALA A 179 24.04 -4.24 -7.24
C ALA A 179 25.36 -4.83 -6.68
N LYS A 180 26.52 -4.48 -7.24
CA LYS A 180 27.82 -4.91 -6.72
C LYS A 180 28.01 -4.50 -5.26
N ARG A 181 27.68 -3.26 -4.90
CA ARG A 181 27.78 -2.75 -3.52
C ARG A 181 26.89 -3.53 -2.56
N ILE A 182 25.64 -3.79 -2.94
CA ILE A 182 24.70 -4.56 -2.09
C ILE A 182 25.14 -6.03 -1.99
N CYS A 183 25.53 -6.64 -3.12
CA CYS A 183 25.97 -8.04 -3.16
C CYS A 183 27.30 -8.30 -2.45
N SER A 184 28.11 -7.26 -2.25
CA SER A 184 29.35 -7.39 -1.43
C SER A 184 29.04 -7.59 0.06
N VAL A 185 27.84 -7.27 0.53
CA VAL A 185 27.42 -7.34 1.94
C VAL A 185 26.41 -8.47 2.17
N VAL A 186 25.49 -8.69 1.25
CA VAL A 186 24.41 -9.68 1.37
C VAL A 186 24.08 -10.27 -0.01
N ARG A 187 23.54 -11.47 -0.04
CA ARG A 187 23.00 -12.09 -1.26
C ARG A 187 21.49 -11.82 -1.38
N PRO A 188 21.03 -10.81 -2.14
CA PRO A 188 19.62 -10.45 -2.21
C PRO A 188 18.73 -11.60 -2.69
N MET A 189 19.21 -12.40 -3.63
CA MET A 189 18.48 -13.54 -4.17
C MET A 189 18.14 -14.63 -3.15
N ALA A 190 18.89 -14.73 -2.04
CA ALA A 190 18.58 -15.65 -0.95
C ALA A 190 17.29 -15.26 -0.18
N TYR A 191 16.88 -14.01 -0.24
CA TYR A 191 15.72 -13.45 0.45
C TYR A 191 14.56 -13.09 -0.50
N PHE A 192 14.85 -12.96 -1.79
CA PHE A 192 13.90 -12.40 -2.74
C PHE A 192 12.65 -13.27 -2.93
N GLN A 193 12.81 -14.60 -2.97
CA GLN A 193 11.67 -15.53 -3.11
C GLN A 193 10.76 -15.47 -1.86
N ASP A 194 11.33 -15.38 -0.68
CA ASP A 194 10.56 -15.21 0.58
C ASP A 194 9.77 -13.91 0.57
N TYR A 195 10.39 -12.81 0.11
CA TYR A 195 9.69 -11.55 -0.05
C TYR A 195 8.54 -11.65 -1.04
N LEU A 196 8.74 -12.23 -2.21
CA LEU A 196 7.69 -12.42 -3.23
C LEU A 196 6.51 -13.23 -2.69
N HIS A 197 6.78 -14.17 -1.78
CA HIS A 197 5.76 -15.00 -1.13
C HIS A 197 5.04 -14.29 0.01
N HIS A 198 5.78 -13.65 0.94
CA HIS A 198 5.18 -13.15 2.20
C HIS A 198 5.78 -11.84 2.73
N GLY A 199 6.76 -11.22 2.06
CA GLY A 199 7.51 -10.09 2.62
C GLY A 199 6.81 -8.72 2.53
N PHE A 200 5.72 -8.58 1.77
CA PHE A 200 5.05 -7.28 1.59
C PHE A 200 4.25 -6.83 2.81
N TYR A 201 3.59 -7.75 3.51
CA TYR A 201 2.73 -7.42 4.66
C TYR A 201 3.48 -7.61 5.98
N PRO A 202 3.66 -6.55 6.82
CA PRO A 202 4.41 -6.62 8.07
C PRO A 202 3.96 -7.69 9.06
N PHE A 203 2.71 -8.15 9.00
CA PHE A 203 2.21 -9.19 9.92
C PHE A 203 2.84 -10.58 9.70
N PHE A 204 3.71 -10.77 8.69
CA PHE A 204 4.54 -11.98 8.62
C PHE A 204 5.45 -12.12 9.86
N LEU A 205 5.79 -11.01 10.50
CA LEU A 205 6.56 -10.97 11.75
C LEU A 205 5.87 -11.64 12.94
N GLU A 206 4.53 -11.80 12.88
CA GLU A 206 3.77 -12.44 13.95
C GLU A 206 4.02 -13.94 14.03
N LYS A 207 4.78 -14.55 13.10
CA LYS A 207 5.10 -15.99 13.03
C LYS A 207 3.89 -16.92 13.13
N ARG A 208 2.74 -16.45 12.63
CA ARG A 208 1.48 -17.19 12.52
C ARG A 208 1.27 -17.66 11.08
N ASN A 209 0.21 -18.41 10.83
CA ASN A 209 -0.16 -18.81 9.46
C ASN A 209 -0.38 -17.58 8.58
N PHE A 210 0.65 -17.18 7.84
CA PHE A 210 0.63 -15.97 7.00
C PHE A 210 -0.47 -16.03 5.95
N SER A 211 -0.59 -17.16 5.23
CA SER A 211 -1.57 -17.32 4.15
C SER A 211 -3.00 -17.18 4.67
N GLU A 212 -3.31 -17.75 5.83
CA GLU A 212 -4.62 -17.62 6.45
C GLU A 212 -4.91 -16.19 6.91
N ASN A 213 -3.92 -15.53 7.54
CA ASN A 213 -4.04 -14.14 7.96
C ASN A 213 -4.21 -13.21 6.76
N LEU A 214 -3.50 -13.48 5.65
CA LEU A 214 -3.65 -12.71 4.42
C LEU A 214 -5.03 -12.93 3.79
N LEU A 215 -5.53 -14.16 3.76
CA LEU A 215 -6.89 -14.45 3.28
C LEU A 215 -7.97 -13.72 4.12
N LYS A 216 -7.84 -13.73 5.45
CA LYS A 216 -8.72 -12.95 6.35
C LYS A 216 -8.61 -11.45 6.03
N THR A 217 -7.41 -10.94 5.83
CA THR A 217 -7.17 -9.54 5.44
C THR A 217 -7.84 -9.19 4.12
N MET A 218 -7.72 -10.04 3.10
CA MET A 218 -8.40 -9.85 1.80
C MET A 218 -9.93 -9.84 1.94
N ASN A 219 -10.51 -10.74 2.73
CA ASN A 219 -11.94 -10.73 3.02
C ASN A 219 -12.37 -9.43 3.72
N MET A 220 -11.61 -8.96 4.70
CA MET A 220 -11.88 -7.67 5.35
C MET A 220 -11.74 -6.47 4.38
N MET A 221 -10.82 -6.52 3.41
CA MET A 221 -10.75 -5.51 2.35
C MET A 221 -12.02 -5.48 1.51
N LEU A 222 -12.61 -6.64 1.18
CA LEU A 222 -13.88 -6.70 0.46
C LEU A 222 -15.05 -6.21 1.31
N GLU A 223 -15.18 -6.70 2.54
CA GLU A 223 -16.34 -6.46 3.41
C GLU A 223 -16.36 -5.04 3.98
N VAL A 224 -15.19 -4.53 4.39
CA VAL A 224 -15.10 -3.22 5.05
C VAL A 224 -14.62 -2.16 4.06
N ASP A 225 -13.47 -2.37 3.41
CA ASP A 225 -12.90 -1.31 2.59
C ASP A 225 -13.68 -1.10 1.29
N VAL A 226 -14.25 -2.16 0.68
CA VAL A 226 -15.08 -2.03 -0.52
C VAL A 226 -16.55 -1.80 -0.15
N LEU A 227 -17.20 -2.75 0.53
CA LEU A 227 -18.64 -2.66 0.73
C LEU A 227 -19.03 -1.54 1.69
N TYR A 228 -18.49 -1.54 2.90
CA TYR A 228 -18.89 -0.58 3.94
C TYR A 228 -18.50 0.86 3.57
N ILE A 229 -17.24 1.12 3.17
CA ILE A 229 -16.77 2.49 2.88
C ILE A 229 -17.41 3.04 1.59
N LYS A 230 -17.65 2.19 0.56
CA LYS A 230 -18.32 2.60 -0.69
C LYS A 230 -19.85 2.49 -0.62
N GLN A 231 -20.42 2.14 0.54
CA GLN A 231 -21.85 2.00 0.76
C GLN A 231 -22.54 1.06 -0.24
N ILE A 232 -21.89 -0.07 -0.51
CA ILE A 232 -22.42 -1.13 -1.39
C ILE A 232 -23.13 -2.17 -0.54
N GLU A 233 -24.29 -2.63 -0.99
CA GLU A 233 -25.07 -3.66 -0.29
C GLU A 233 -24.28 -4.96 -0.11
N GLN A 234 -24.40 -5.58 1.06
CA GLN A 234 -23.70 -6.81 1.41
C GLN A 234 -24.08 -8.00 0.50
N SER A 235 -25.26 -7.97 -0.10
CA SER A 235 -25.72 -8.95 -1.09
C SER A 235 -24.78 -9.10 -2.31
N TYR A 236 -23.98 -8.09 -2.61
CA TYR A 236 -23.00 -8.12 -3.71
C TYR A 236 -21.64 -8.75 -3.35
N LEU A 237 -21.39 -9.05 -2.08
CA LEU A 237 -20.12 -9.65 -1.64
C LEU A 237 -19.76 -10.96 -2.38
N PRO A 238 -20.70 -11.92 -2.58
CA PRO A 238 -20.40 -13.14 -3.34
C PRO A 238 -19.93 -12.84 -4.77
N LYS A 239 -20.52 -11.84 -5.44
CA LYS A 239 -20.17 -11.44 -6.80
C LYS A 239 -18.77 -10.82 -6.85
N LEU A 240 -18.43 -9.96 -5.88
CA LEU A 240 -17.10 -9.37 -5.73
C LEU A 240 -16.03 -10.44 -5.47
N ARG A 241 -16.31 -11.41 -4.59
CA ARG A 241 -15.41 -12.53 -4.30
C ARG A 241 -15.16 -13.38 -5.56
N LYS A 242 -16.24 -13.72 -6.29
CA LYS A 242 -16.16 -14.49 -7.53
C LYS A 242 -15.35 -13.73 -8.59
N LEU A 243 -15.58 -12.42 -8.74
CA LEU A 243 -14.84 -11.59 -9.68
C LEU A 243 -13.35 -11.53 -9.32
N LEU A 244 -13.02 -11.29 -8.05
CA LEU A 244 -11.63 -11.30 -7.59
C LEU A 244 -10.95 -12.64 -7.88
N TYR A 245 -11.61 -13.75 -7.60
CA TYR A 245 -11.09 -15.09 -7.89
C TYR A 245 -10.81 -15.29 -9.37
N LEU A 246 -11.80 -14.99 -10.26
CA LEU A 246 -11.66 -15.13 -11.72
C LEU A 246 -10.51 -14.30 -12.28
N LEU A 247 -10.38 -13.06 -11.81
CA LEU A 247 -9.30 -12.19 -12.23
C LEU A 247 -7.94 -12.63 -11.68
N ALA A 248 -7.87 -13.01 -10.41
CA ALA A 248 -6.62 -13.42 -9.76
C ALA A 248 -6.04 -14.71 -10.37
N THR A 249 -6.89 -15.63 -10.78
CA THR A 249 -6.46 -16.90 -11.41
C THR A 249 -5.97 -16.74 -12.86
N SER A 250 -6.34 -15.65 -13.53
CA SER A 250 -5.94 -15.33 -14.90
C SER A 250 -4.94 -14.19 -15.03
N ALA A 251 -4.73 -13.39 -13.96
CA ALA A 251 -3.82 -12.24 -13.98
C ALA A 251 -2.34 -12.67 -14.16
N PRO A 252 -1.54 -11.92 -14.94
CA PRO A 252 -1.89 -10.74 -15.71
C PRO A 252 -2.69 -11.06 -16.98
N CYS A 253 -3.86 -10.44 -17.13
CA CYS A 253 -4.74 -10.71 -18.27
C CYS A 253 -5.49 -9.45 -18.74
N THR A 254 -5.88 -9.46 -20.02
CA THR A 254 -6.87 -8.50 -20.53
C THR A 254 -8.26 -8.94 -20.10
N PRO A 255 -8.98 -8.17 -19.26
CA PRO A 255 -10.27 -8.62 -18.73
C PRO A 255 -11.31 -8.73 -19.84
N ASN A 256 -11.92 -9.90 -19.98
CA ASN A 256 -13.09 -10.08 -20.85
C ASN A 256 -14.35 -9.65 -20.10
N VAL A 257 -14.62 -8.34 -20.09
CA VAL A 257 -15.73 -7.74 -19.34
C VAL A 257 -17.08 -8.36 -19.70
N SER A 258 -17.28 -8.78 -20.97
CA SER A 258 -18.52 -9.42 -21.41
C SER A 258 -18.70 -10.82 -20.83
N GLN A 259 -17.62 -11.60 -20.75
CA GLN A 259 -17.66 -12.93 -20.13
C GLN A 259 -17.82 -12.80 -18.60
N LEU A 260 -17.03 -11.94 -17.98
CA LEU A 260 -17.11 -11.67 -16.54
C LEU A 260 -18.52 -11.21 -16.12
N SER A 261 -19.19 -10.38 -16.93
CA SER A 261 -20.55 -9.93 -16.63
C SER A 261 -21.58 -11.08 -16.61
N LYS A 262 -21.39 -12.10 -17.47
CA LYS A 262 -22.20 -13.32 -17.45
C LYS A 262 -21.86 -14.19 -16.24
N ASP A 263 -20.55 -14.37 -15.97
CA ASP A 263 -20.07 -15.26 -14.90
C ASP A 263 -20.53 -14.80 -13.51
N ILE A 264 -20.61 -13.48 -13.27
CA ILE A 264 -21.08 -12.93 -11.99
C ILE A 264 -22.49 -12.36 -12.05
N GLU A 265 -23.23 -12.61 -13.14
CA GLU A 265 -24.63 -12.22 -13.32
C GLU A 265 -24.88 -10.73 -13.04
N THR A 266 -24.18 -9.86 -13.78
CA THR A 266 -24.32 -8.41 -13.63
C THR A 266 -24.04 -7.66 -14.94
N SER A 267 -24.19 -6.32 -14.95
CA SER A 267 -23.90 -5.53 -16.13
C SER A 267 -22.38 -5.34 -16.35
N ARG A 268 -21.98 -5.08 -17.60
CA ARG A 268 -20.58 -4.76 -17.95
C ARG A 268 -20.08 -3.52 -17.20
N ALA A 269 -20.93 -2.51 -17.02
CA ALA A 269 -20.60 -1.30 -16.29
C ALA A 269 -20.32 -1.63 -14.82
N THR A 270 -21.13 -2.50 -14.20
CA THR A 270 -20.92 -2.97 -12.82
C THR A 270 -19.61 -3.73 -12.68
N VAL A 271 -19.27 -4.62 -13.64
CA VAL A 271 -17.96 -5.31 -13.65
C VAL A 271 -16.81 -4.30 -13.62
N MET A 272 -16.86 -3.28 -14.47
CA MET A 272 -15.83 -2.25 -14.52
C MET A 272 -15.72 -1.47 -13.20
N ASN A 273 -16.84 -1.12 -12.58
CA ASN A 273 -16.87 -0.48 -11.28
C ASN A 273 -16.28 -1.39 -10.19
N TYR A 274 -16.60 -2.70 -10.22
CA TYR A 274 -16.04 -3.65 -9.26
C TYR A 274 -14.53 -3.82 -9.42
N ILE A 275 -14.01 -3.88 -10.66
CA ILE A 275 -12.55 -3.89 -10.90
C ILE A 275 -11.92 -2.61 -10.34
N LYS A 276 -12.57 -1.46 -10.50
CA LYS A 276 -12.12 -0.18 -9.93
C LYS A 276 -12.11 -0.22 -8.40
N TYR A 277 -13.14 -0.76 -7.74
CA TYR A 277 -13.18 -0.90 -6.29
C TYR A 277 -12.10 -1.84 -5.76
N LEU A 278 -11.86 -2.97 -6.45
CA LEU A 278 -10.75 -3.88 -6.11
C LEU A 278 -9.38 -3.18 -6.24
N THR A 279 -9.24 -2.29 -7.23
CA THR A 279 -8.03 -1.50 -7.42
C THR A 279 -7.87 -0.45 -6.32
N ASP A 280 -8.92 0.26 -5.97
CA ASP A 280 -8.91 1.25 -4.89
C ASP A 280 -8.58 0.60 -3.53
N ALA A 281 -9.07 -0.63 -3.32
CA ALA A 281 -8.77 -1.44 -2.13
C ALA A 281 -7.35 -2.03 -2.12
N ARG A 282 -6.56 -1.86 -3.20
CA ARG A 282 -5.22 -2.44 -3.33
C ARG A 282 -5.21 -3.97 -3.36
N LEU A 283 -6.23 -4.56 -3.96
CA LEU A 283 -6.26 -5.99 -4.31
C LEU A 283 -5.77 -6.22 -5.74
N MET A 284 -6.01 -5.27 -6.64
CA MET A 284 -5.61 -5.33 -8.04
C MET A 284 -5.00 -4.02 -8.53
N ASN A 285 -4.36 -4.07 -9.69
CA ASN A 285 -3.90 -2.93 -10.47
C ASN A 285 -4.49 -3.01 -11.89
N MET A 286 -4.79 -1.84 -12.47
CA MET A 286 -5.24 -1.69 -13.86
C MET A 286 -4.16 -1.00 -14.68
N LEU A 287 -3.70 -1.63 -15.75
CA LEU A 287 -2.75 -1.06 -16.69
C LEU A 287 -3.50 -0.51 -17.92
N TYR A 288 -3.12 0.68 -18.37
CA TYR A 288 -3.74 1.36 -19.50
C TYR A 288 -2.70 1.80 -20.52
N PRO A 289 -3.07 1.95 -21.81
CA PRO A 289 -2.29 2.71 -22.76
C PRO A 289 -2.07 4.16 -22.30
N VAL A 290 -1.09 4.83 -22.88
CA VAL A 290 -0.82 6.25 -22.60
C VAL A 290 -2.05 7.09 -22.94
N GLY A 291 -2.43 7.97 -21.99
CA GLY A 291 -3.60 8.85 -22.16
C GLY A 291 -4.95 8.21 -21.84
N GLU A 292 -4.97 6.92 -21.52
CA GLU A 292 -6.20 6.23 -21.13
C GLU A 292 -6.26 5.97 -19.61
N SER A 293 -7.49 5.89 -19.09
CA SER A 293 -7.77 5.60 -17.68
C SER A 293 -9.21 5.12 -17.50
N PHE A 294 -9.59 4.72 -16.28
CA PHE A 294 -10.99 4.48 -15.94
C PHE A 294 -11.87 5.69 -16.33
N PRO A 295 -13.08 5.50 -16.91
CA PRO A 295 -13.85 4.25 -17.02
C PRO A 295 -13.55 3.37 -18.24
N LYS A 296 -12.52 3.66 -19.05
CA LYS A 296 -12.15 2.77 -20.16
C LYS A 296 -11.71 1.41 -19.63
N LYS A 297 -11.83 0.38 -20.48
CA LYS A 297 -11.36 -0.96 -20.16
C LYS A 297 -9.82 -0.97 -20.10
N PRO A 298 -9.20 -1.50 -19.03
CA PRO A 298 -7.76 -1.63 -18.98
C PRO A 298 -7.24 -2.65 -20.02
N SER A 299 -6.04 -2.42 -20.51
CA SER A 299 -5.36 -3.39 -21.38
C SER A 299 -4.99 -4.66 -20.61
N LYS A 300 -4.56 -4.51 -19.35
CA LYS A 300 -4.31 -5.65 -18.46
C LYS A 300 -4.71 -5.32 -17.01
N VAL A 301 -5.02 -6.37 -16.26
CA VAL A 301 -5.17 -6.34 -14.81
C VAL A 301 -4.10 -7.22 -14.16
N TYR A 302 -3.60 -6.80 -13.01
CA TYR A 302 -2.59 -7.47 -12.21
C TYR A 302 -3.08 -7.63 -10.78
N MET A 303 -2.58 -8.61 -10.04
CA MET A 303 -2.68 -8.56 -8.59
C MET A 303 -1.87 -7.37 -8.06
N TYR A 304 -2.35 -6.72 -6.99
CA TYR A 304 -1.69 -5.53 -6.45
C TYR A 304 -0.25 -5.81 -6.02
N ASN A 305 -0.01 -6.95 -5.39
CA ASN A 305 1.33 -7.46 -5.08
C ASN A 305 1.35 -8.99 -5.17
N SER A 306 2.55 -9.56 -5.23
CA SER A 306 2.74 -11.01 -5.42
C SER A 306 2.18 -11.86 -4.28
N ASN A 307 2.25 -11.38 -3.03
CA ASN A 307 1.79 -12.14 -1.86
C ASN A 307 0.30 -12.52 -1.95
N LEU A 308 -0.53 -11.68 -2.58
CA LEU A 308 -1.97 -11.92 -2.72
C LEU A 308 -2.31 -13.13 -3.61
N MET A 309 -1.38 -13.60 -4.42
CA MET A 309 -1.62 -14.73 -5.32
C MET A 309 -1.67 -16.06 -4.56
N TYR A 310 -0.81 -16.21 -3.56
CA TYR A 310 -0.61 -17.48 -2.85
C TYR A 310 -1.83 -17.95 -2.04
N PRO A 311 -2.56 -17.10 -1.30
CA PRO A 311 -3.76 -17.54 -0.59
C PRO A 311 -4.92 -17.94 -1.51
N ILE A 312 -4.97 -17.37 -2.73
CA ILE A 312 -6.07 -17.64 -3.69
C ILE A 312 -5.85 -18.96 -4.41
N ARG A 313 -4.60 -19.25 -4.82
CA ARG A 313 -4.28 -20.43 -5.62
C ARG A 313 -2.88 -20.98 -5.30
N PRO A 314 -2.70 -21.56 -4.10
CA PRO A 314 -1.37 -21.85 -3.55
C PRO A 314 -0.55 -22.87 -4.39
N MET A 315 -1.22 -23.78 -5.10
CA MET A 315 -0.54 -24.85 -5.86
C MET A 315 -0.20 -24.47 -7.30
N GLU A 316 -0.69 -23.34 -7.83
CA GLU A 316 -0.63 -23.01 -9.25
C GLU A 316 -0.27 -21.53 -9.49
N VAL A 317 0.63 -20.99 -8.68
CA VAL A 317 1.06 -19.60 -8.84
C VAL A 317 2.01 -19.48 -10.03
N ASN A 318 1.65 -18.63 -11.00
CA ASN A 318 2.47 -18.39 -12.18
C ASN A 318 3.66 -17.48 -11.82
N ALA A 319 4.87 -18.00 -11.97
CA ALA A 319 6.10 -17.27 -11.64
C ALA A 319 6.31 -16.00 -12.49
N GLY A 320 5.86 -15.97 -13.75
CA GLY A 320 5.87 -14.76 -14.59
C GLY A 320 4.94 -13.68 -14.03
N ALA A 321 3.72 -14.08 -13.62
CA ALA A 321 2.75 -13.20 -13.00
C ALA A 321 3.27 -12.60 -11.66
N VAL A 322 3.98 -13.39 -10.86
CA VAL A 322 4.62 -12.94 -9.63
C VAL A 322 5.64 -11.85 -9.92
N ARG A 323 6.53 -12.07 -10.91
CA ARG A 323 7.56 -11.10 -11.31
C ARG A 323 6.95 -9.78 -11.82
N GLU A 324 5.98 -9.87 -12.73
CA GLU A 324 5.31 -8.71 -13.30
C GLU A 324 4.54 -7.91 -12.20
N SER A 325 3.86 -8.60 -11.30
CA SER A 325 3.14 -7.95 -10.18
C SER A 325 4.09 -7.30 -9.19
N PHE A 326 5.24 -7.90 -8.90
CA PHE A 326 6.30 -7.29 -8.09
C PHE A 326 6.81 -6.01 -8.75
N PHE A 327 7.23 -6.07 -10.00
CA PHE A 327 7.73 -4.91 -10.75
C PHE A 327 6.70 -3.78 -10.74
N TYR A 328 5.45 -4.09 -11.13
CA TYR A 328 4.35 -3.13 -11.12
C TYR A 328 4.21 -2.46 -9.74
N ASN A 329 4.11 -3.28 -8.69
CA ASN A 329 3.90 -2.79 -7.33
C ASN A 329 5.02 -1.86 -6.86
N GLN A 330 6.27 -2.23 -7.05
CA GLN A 330 7.40 -1.44 -6.54
C GLN A 330 7.52 -0.07 -7.23
N LEU A 331 7.25 0.00 -8.52
CA LEU A 331 7.34 1.26 -9.27
C LEU A 331 6.19 2.25 -9.00
N LEU A 332 5.02 1.77 -8.59
CA LEU A 332 3.82 2.61 -8.41
C LEU A 332 3.95 3.76 -7.40
N LYS A 333 5.01 3.82 -6.61
CA LYS A 333 5.19 4.91 -5.64
C LYS A 333 5.36 6.24 -6.36
N ASP A 334 6.36 6.34 -7.21
CA ASP A 334 6.81 7.61 -7.80
C ASP A 334 6.85 7.56 -9.34
N ASN A 335 6.45 6.44 -9.96
CA ASN A 335 6.52 6.25 -11.40
C ASN A 335 5.15 6.00 -12.01
N LYS A 336 4.97 6.49 -13.25
CA LYS A 336 3.78 6.24 -14.05
C LYS A 336 4.02 5.00 -14.91
N LEU A 337 3.11 4.02 -14.81
CA LEU A 337 3.14 2.82 -15.63
C LEU A 337 1.99 2.82 -16.62
N ASN A 338 2.32 2.55 -17.87
CA ASN A 338 1.40 2.34 -18.98
C ASN A 338 1.71 1.02 -19.69
N GLU A 339 0.82 0.59 -20.57
CA GLU A 339 1.05 -0.55 -21.44
C GLU A 339 2.31 -0.32 -22.28
N GLY A 340 3.17 -1.34 -22.35
CA GLY A 340 4.43 -1.26 -23.07
C GLY A 340 4.23 -1.31 -24.60
N ASN A 341 5.14 -0.69 -25.32
CA ASN A 341 5.21 -0.73 -26.78
C ASN A 341 5.95 -1.98 -27.25
N LYS A 342 5.63 -2.51 -28.44
CA LYS A 342 6.36 -3.62 -29.08
C LYS A 342 6.56 -4.79 -28.12
N ASN A 343 6.37 -5.70 -27.79
CA ASN A 343 6.67 -6.81 -26.87
C ASN A 343 7.13 -6.43 -25.44
N ALA A 344 7.09 -5.14 -25.04
CA ALA A 344 7.30 -4.72 -23.66
C ALA A 344 6.08 -5.03 -22.81
N HIS A 345 6.31 -5.33 -21.52
CA HIS A 345 5.22 -5.48 -20.55
C HIS A 345 4.75 -4.12 -20.06
N PHE A 346 5.67 -3.19 -19.83
CA PHE A 346 5.40 -1.88 -19.25
C PHE A 346 6.14 -0.77 -20.01
N LEU A 347 5.49 0.39 -20.10
CA LEU A 347 6.11 1.66 -20.43
C LEU A 347 6.17 2.49 -19.14
N VAL A 348 7.35 2.76 -18.66
CA VAL A 348 7.60 3.52 -17.42
C VAL A 348 7.90 4.97 -17.77
N ASN A 349 7.22 5.91 -17.10
CA ASN A 349 7.39 7.36 -17.25
C ASN A 349 7.30 7.86 -18.71
N THR A 350 6.50 7.15 -19.54
CA THR A 350 6.33 7.41 -21.00
C THR A 350 7.62 7.32 -21.83
N MET A 351 8.71 6.82 -21.26
CA MET A 351 10.05 6.83 -21.84
C MET A 351 10.66 5.42 -21.93
N TYR A 352 10.58 4.63 -20.88
CA TYR A 352 11.32 3.38 -20.75
C TYR A 352 10.42 2.17 -20.99
N ASN A 353 10.65 1.43 -22.09
CA ASN A 353 9.98 0.15 -22.35
C ASN A 353 10.67 -0.96 -21.54
N PHE A 354 9.91 -1.61 -20.65
CA PHE A 354 10.41 -2.72 -19.83
C PHE A 354 9.78 -4.05 -20.21
N ARG A 355 10.62 -5.07 -20.29
CA ARG A 355 10.24 -6.45 -20.36
C ARG A 355 10.74 -7.21 -19.14
N ILE A 356 9.87 -8.03 -18.54
CA ILE A 356 10.21 -8.80 -17.34
C ILE A 356 10.61 -10.20 -17.80
N GLU A 357 11.81 -10.64 -17.42
CA GLU A 357 12.39 -11.91 -17.85
C GLU A 357 12.85 -12.76 -16.66
N GLU A 358 12.92 -14.07 -16.88
CA GLU A 358 13.39 -14.98 -15.85
C GLU A 358 14.90 -15.00 -15.71
N ASN A 359 15.62 -14.89 -16.83
CA ASN A 359 17.08 -14.96 -16.87
C ASN A 359 17.67 -14.12 -18.02
N MET A 360 18.99 -13.93 -17.99
CA MET A 360 19.72 -13.07 -18.95
C MET A 360 19.85 -13.64 -20.37
N LYS A 361 19.21 -14.75 -20.72
CA LYS A 361 19.29 -15.36 -22.06
C LYS A 361 18.43 -14.65 -23.10
N VAL A 362 18.38 -13.33 -23.07
CA VAL A 362 17.59 -12.50 -23.97
C VAL A 362 18.52 -11.83 -24.97
N LYS A 363 18.10 -11.77 -26.26
CA LYS A 363 18.82 -10.95 -27.26
C LYS A 363 18.71 -9.48 -26.84
N ASN A 364 19.86 -8.83 -26.65
CA ASN A 364 19.92 -7.42 -26.30
C ASN A 364 19.26 -6.58 -27.42
N ASN A 365 18.27 -5.77 -27.02
CA ASN A 365 17.64 -4.77 -27.88
C ASN A 365 17.89 -3.41 -27.26
N PRO A 366 18.58 -2.48 -27.89
CA PRO A 366 18.93 -1.19 -27.31
C PRO A 366 17.72 -0.31 -26.95
N ASP A 367 16.56 -0.55 -27.59
CA ASP A 367 15.32 0.18 -27.35
C ASP A 367 14.48 -0.42 -26.19
N MET A 368 14.98 -1.48 -25.52
CA MET A 368 14.25 -2.24 -24.53
C MET A 368 15.10 -2.41 -23.25
N TYR A 369 14.53 -2.10 -22.11
CA TYR A 369 15.07 -2.45 -20.80
C TYR A 369 14.49 -3.80 -20.34
N TYR A 370 15.30 -4.56 -19.64
CA TYR A 370 14.89 -5.86 -19.10
C TYR A 370 15.02 -5.85 -17.59
N ALA A 371 13.95 -6.17 -16.87
CA ALA A 371 14.02 -6.48 -15.45
C ALA A 371 14.14 -8.00 -15.31
N VAL A 372 15.32 -8.46 -14.91
CA VAL A 372 15.70 -9.88 -14.99
C VAL A 372 15.72 -10.50 -13.60
N ASP A 373 14.92 -11.56 -13.42
CA ASP A 373 14.97 -12.44 -12.25
C ASP A 373 16.25 -13.31 -12.30
N LYS A 374 16.50 -14.09 -11.27
CA LYS A 374 17.62 -15.04 -11.15
C LYS A 374 19.01 -14.48 -11.52
N THR A 375 19.19 -13.17 -11.33
CA THR A 375 20.50 -12.53 -11.46
C THR A 375 20.77 -11.58 -10.31
N GLU A 376 21.99 -11.60 -9.79
CA GLU A 376 22.43 -10.70 -8.73
C GLU A 376 22.96 -9.37 -9.31
N ILE A 377 23.67 -9.42 -10.44
CA ILE A 377 24.27 -8.24 -11.09
C ILE A 377 23.84 -8.23 -12.55
N GLY A 378 23.32 -7.09 -13.00
CA GLY A 378 22.90 -6.90 -14.39
C GLY A 378 24.03 -6.50 -15.33
N GLU A 379 23.71 -6.36 -16.61
CA GLU A 379 24.64 -5.92 -17.67
C GLU A 379 23.89 -5.10 -18.73
N GLY A 380 24.44 -3.96 -19.11
CA GLY A 380 23.85 -3.08 -20.12
C GLY A 380 22.46 -2.59 -19.73
N ASN A 381 21.43 -2.95 -20.49
CA ASN A 381 20.03 -2.63 -20.22
C ASN A 381 19.27 -3.77 -19.49
N MET A 382 19.97 -4.79 -19.02
CA MET A 382 19.44 -5.89 -18.21
C MET A 382 19.70 -5.59 -16.73
N ILE A 383 18.64 -5.21 -16.01
CA ILE A 383 18.66 -4.77 -14.61
C ILE A 383 18.12 -5.90 -13.73
N PRO A 384 18.77 -6.23 -12.59
CA PRO A 384 18.23 -7.23 -11.68
C PRO A 384 16.83 -6.86 -11.19
N LEU A 385 15.87 -7.77 -11.30
CA LEU A 385 14.48 -7.53 -10.91
C LEU A 385 14.37 -7.10 -9.44
N TRP A 386 15.13 -7.76 -8.54
CA TRP A 386 15.12 -7.45 -7.11
C TRP A 386 15.49 -6.00 -6.79
N LEU A 387 16.32 -5.36 -7.64
CA LEU A 387 16.80 -4.00 -7.41
C LEU A 387 15.68 -2.95 -7.48
N PHE A 388 14.62 -3.20 -8.25
CA PHE A 388 13.42 -2.35 -8.25
C PHE A 388 12.70 -2.33 -6.89
N GLY A 389 12.96 -3.29 -6.03
CA GLY A 389 12.49 -3.29 -4.64
C GLY A 389 13.22 -2.33 -3.70
N PHE A 390 14.17 -1.54 -4.22
CA PHE A 390 14.90 -0.50 -3.49
C PHE A 390 14.40 0.92 -3.79
N LEU A 391 13.30 1.07 -4.53
CA LEU A 391 12.76 2.39 -4.89
C LEU A 391 12.07 3.13 -3.72
N TYR A 392 11.85 2.47 -2.56
CA TYR A 392 11.36 3.13 -1.34
C TYR A 392 11.74 2.38 -0.08
#